data_cd6935d70955e90f8e96e944dcf4b3c4
#
_entry.id   cd6935d70955e90f8e96e944dcf4b3c4
#
_cell.length_a   1.000
_cell.length_b   1.000
_cell.length_c   1.000
_cell.angle_alpha   90.00
_cell.angle_beta   90.00
_cell.angle_gamma   90.00
#
_symmetry.space_group_name_H-M   'P 1'
#
loop_
_entity.id
_entity.type
_entity.pdbx_description
1 polymer ?
#
loop_
_entity_poly.entity_id
_entity_poly.type
_entity_poly.pdbx_seq_one_letter_code
_entity_poly.pdbx_strand_id
1 'polypeptide(L)'
;MMNLNALKIDPEFQGKIPPLTFEELEQLEKNIVNDGKVINPIIVWNGVIVDGHNRYTILRKHPDIPYTVHEKEFADRYEAIIWICKNQLGRRNLTVEQKKYLVGKQYEAEKALVPNEKGTNRYTVLVGAQNEHQLKRQKTCEKIATEIGATPIFVRRSEEFAKGVDAAEEAVPGTRQKVLSGEVKPTAAEIASVARAPPEDRPALVEKICAPKETKRPRSKSTSKAKNVEKSATSTTPCESQAEPPVIEVPSEQIVQPKQNQTALQTIRSLSAKNGIGRTSS
;
A
#
# COMPACT_ATOMS: atom_id res chain seq x y z
N MET A 1 25.52 19.22 5.40
CA MET A 1 24.07 19.09 5.08
C MET A 1 23.93 19.09 3.58
N MET A 2 23.20 18.11 3.01
CA MET A 2 22.89 18.14 1.57
C MET A 2 22.02 19.37 1.25
N ASN A 3 22.38 20.08 0.20
CA ASN A 3 21.62 21.26 -0.24
C ASN A 3 20.32 20.79 -0.91
N LEU A 4 19.18 21.40 -0.54
CA LEU A 4 17.87 21.09 -1.13
C LEU A 4 17.89 21.18 -2.67
N ASN A 5 18.62 22.16 -3.22
CA ASN A 5 18.72 22.36 -4.66
C ASN A 5 19.53 21.26 -5.41
N ALA A 6 20.30 20.45 -4.68
CA ALA A 6 21.04 19.33 -5.25
C ALA A 6 20.19 18.06 -5.39
N LEU A 7 19.02 18.03 -4.74
CA LEU A 7 18.12 16.88 -4.76
C LEU A 7 17.32 16.85 -6.08
N LYS A 8 17.21 15.64 -6.65
CA LYS A 8 16.49 15.41 -7.90
C LYS A 8 15.20 14.63 -7.64
N ILE A 9 14.16 14.95 -8.41
CA ILE A 9 12.92 14.17 -8.44
C ILE A 9 13.00 13.21 -9.63
N ASP A 10 12.75 11.93 -9.35
CA ASP A 10 12.53 10.93 -10.38
C ASP A 10 11.02 10.74 -10.58
N PRO A 11 10.51 10.95 -11.82
CA PRO A 11 9.07 10.84 -12.09
C PRO A 11 8.51 9.45 -11.79
N GLU A 12 9.33 8.39 -11.97
CA GLU A 12 8.89 7.03 -11.67
C GLU A 12 8.74 6.82 -10.16
N PHE A 13 9.68 7.28 -9.34
CA PHE A 13 9.59 7.19 -7.88
C PHE A 13 8.43 8.03 -7.35
N GLN A 14 8.29 9.25 -7.83
CA GLN A 14 7.19 10.14 -7.48
C GLN A 14 5.82 9.52 -7.85
N GLY A 15 5.72 8.88 -9.00
CA GLY A 15 4.49 8.24 -9.48
C GLY A 15 4.04 7.04 -8.64
N LYS A 16 4.89 6.48 -7.76
CA LYS A 16 4.52 5.41 -6.82
C LYS A 16 3.95 5.96 -5.50
N ILE A 17 4.07 7.27 -5.28
CA ILE A 17 3.58 7.92 -4.06
C ILE A 17 2.17 8.42 -4.33
N PRO A 18 1.16 7.94 -3.57
CA PRO A 18 -0.20 8.43 -3.72
C PRO A 18 -0.23 9.96 -3.54
N PRO A 19 -0.85 10.70 -4.47
CA PRO A 19 -0.95 12.14 -4.35
C PRO A 19 -1.80 12.52 -3.13
N LEU A 20 -1.40 13.58 -2.45
CA LEU A 20 -2.24 14.20 -1.41
C LEU A 20 -3.36 15.01 -2.09
N THR A 21 -4.49 15.12 -1.41
CA THR A 21 -5.50 16.12 -1.77
C THR A 21 -4.96 17.52 -1.52
N PHE A 22 -5.62 18.52 -2.10
CA PHE A 22 -5.22 19.92 -1.87
C PHE A 22 -5.28 20.28 -0.37
N GLU A 23 -6.32 19.85 0.31
CA GLU A 23 -6.53 20.09 1.75
C GLU A 23 -5.45 19.41 2.61
N GLU A 24 -5.09 18.16 2.29
CA GLU A 24 -4.03 17.42 2.98
C GLU A 24 -2.66 18.10 2.79
N LEU A 25 -2.38 18.59 1.58
CA LEU A 25 -1.13 19.29 1.29
C LEU A 25 -1.06 20.64 2.03
N GLU A 26 -2.15 21.40 2.03
CA GLU A 26 -2.27 22.66 2.77
C GLU A 26 -2.11 22.44 4.28
N GLN A 27 -2.74 21.39 4.82
CA GLN A 27 -2.61 21.06 6.23
C GLN A 27 -1.17 20.64 6.58
N LEU A 28 -0.51 19.89 5.71
CA LEU A 28 0.89 19.52 5.88
C LEU A 28 1.81 20.76 5.87
N GLU A 29 1.55 21.70 4.96
CA GLU A 29 2.29 22.95 4.88
C GLU A 29 2.10 23.79 6.16
N LYS A 30 0.86 23.97 6.64
CA LYS A 30 0.55 24.64 7.91
C LYS A 30 1.27 24.01 9.11
N ASN A 31 1.26 22.68 9.19
CA ASN A 31 1.91 21.97 10.29
C ASN A 31 3.43 22.21 10.27
N ILE A 32 4.08 22.11 9.11
CA ILE A 32 5.53 22.33 8.97
C ILE A 32 5.90 23.77 9.34
N VAL A 33 5.11 24.74 8.92
CA VAL A 33 5.34 26.16 9.24
C VAL A 33 5.15 26.41 10.74
N ASN A 34 4.10 25.85 11.35
CA ASN A 34 3.83 26.02 12.78
C ASN A 34 4.91 25.34 13.66
N ASP A 35 5.39 24.15 13.26
CA ASP A 35 6.45 23.43 13.98
C ASP A 35 7.82 24.11 13.79
N GLY A 36 7.96 25.00 12.81
CA GLY A 36 9.21 25.66 12.46
C GLY A 36 10.32 24.73 12.02
N LYS A 37 10.03 23.47 11.74
CA LYS A 37 10.98 22.44 11.29
C LYS A 37 10.25 21.28 10.62
N VAL A 38 10.97 20.55 9.76
CA VAL A 38 10.49 19.28 9.21
C VAL A 38 10.93 18.15 10.14
N ILE A 39 9.96 17.49 10.79
CA ILE A 39 10.22 16.42 11.79
C ILE A 39 10.77 15.17 11.11
N ASN A 40 10.12 14.73 10.01
CA ASN A 40 10.52 13.52 9.29
C ASN A 40 11.52 13.85 8.18
N PRO A 41 12.65 13.14 8.05
CA PRO A 41 13.66 13.42 7.04
C PRO A 41 13.13 13.20 5.61
N ILE A 42 13.75 13.86 4.63
CA ILE A 42 13.65 13.50 3.22
C ILE A 42 14.58 12.31 3.00
N ILE A 43 14.06 11.22 2.43
CA ILE A 43 14.87 10.03 2.16
C ILE A 43 15.34 10.10 0.70
N VAL A 44 16.64 9.93 0.49
CA VAL A 44 17.28 10.03 -0.81
C VAL A 44 18.14 8.80 -1.10
N TRP A 45 18.35 8.52 -2.38
CA TRP A 45 19.27 7.53 -2.91
C TRP A 45 20.04 8.15 -4.07
N ASN A 46 21.36 8.22 -3.96
CA ASN A 46 22.22 8.84 -4.98
C ASN A 46 21.75 10.26 -5.38
N GLY A 47 21.30 11.07 -4.40
CA GLY A 47 20.78 12.41 -4.64
C GLY A 47 19.37 12.48 -5.24
N VAL A 48 18.71 11.34 -5.45
CA VAL A 48 17.31 11.26 -5.93
C VAL A 48 16.39 11.05 -4.74
N ILE A 49 15.28 11.78 -4.70
CA ILE A 49 14.28 11.66 -3.63
C ILE A 49 13.52 10.33 -3.78
N VAL A 50 13.53 9.54 -2.72
CA VAL A 50 12.82 8.24 -2.63
C VAL A 50 11.54 8.39 -1.79
N ASP A 51 11.59 9.18 -0.70
CA ASP A 51 10.41 9.56 0.08
C ASP A 51 10.53 11.01 0.55
N GLY A 52 9.37 11.67 0.70
CA GLY A 52 9.30 13.05 1.15
C GLY A 52 9.10 14.09 0.05
N HIS A 53 8.62 13.72 -1.13
CA HIS A 53 8.37 14.64 -2.25
C HIS A 53 7.50 15.84 -1.88
N ASN A 54 6.44 15.63 -1.08
CA ASN A 54 5.57 16.72 -0.63
C ASN A 54 6.30 17.64 0.34
N ARG A 55 7.11 17.12 1.25
CA ARG A 55 7.97 17.90 2.17
C ARG A 55 8.99 18.73 1.38
N TYR A 56 9.61 18.12 0.37
CA TYR A 56 10.53 18.81 -0.53
C TYR A 56 9.85 19.97 -1.26
N THR A 57 8.64 19.75 -1.78
CA THR A 57 7.88 20.80 -2.46
C THR A 57 7.55 21.98 -1.53
N ILE A 58 7.19 21.70 -0.28
CA ILE A 58 6.92 22.71 0.74
C ILE A 58 8.21 23.49 1.10
N LEU A 59 9.31 22.76 1.34
CA LEU A 59 10.59 23.37 1.68
C LEU A 59 11.14 24.30 0.57
N ARG A 60 10.81 24.03 -0.69
CA ARG A 60 11.15 24.94 -1.78
C ARG A 60 10.42 26.28 -1.70
N LYS A 61 9.26 26.35 -1.07
CA LYS A 61 8.52 27.59 -0.81
C LYS A 61 8.99 28.26 0.48
N HIS A 62 9.52 27.49 1.43
CA HIS A 62 9.94 27.95 2.76
C HIS A 62 11.41 27.57 3.04
N PRO A 63 12.39 28.23 2.40
CA PRO A 63 13.80 27.85 2.45
C PRO A 63 14.44 28.02 3.85
N ASP A 64 13.83 28.80 4.72
CA ASP A 64 14.33 29.09 6.07
C ASP A 64 13.99 27.98 7.07
N ILE A 65 13.11 27.03 6.70
CA ILE A 65 12.70 25.95 7.58
C ILE A 65 13.78 24.86 7.61
N PRO A 66 14.31 24.51 8.80
CA PRO A 66 15.30 23.44 8.93
C PRO A 66 14.72 22.07 8.61
N TYR A 67 15.51 21.28 7.90
CA TYR A 67 15.17 19.93 7.47
C TYR A 67 16.35 18.99 7.61
N THR A 68 16.08 17.69 7.60
CA THR A 68 17.10 16.63 7.56
C THR A 68 16.94 15.81 6.30
N VAL A 69 18.06 15.36 5.75
CA VAL A 69 18.12 14.41 4.63
C VAL A 69 18.76 13.13 5.15
N HIS A 70 18.12 12.01 4.88
CA HIS A 70 18.64 10.69 5.19
C HIS A 70 18.95 9.95 3.89
N GLU A 71 20.23 9.63 3.70
CA GLU A 71 20.64 8.82 2.56
C GLU A 71 20.45 7.34 2.88
N LYS A 72 19.75 6.64 2.00
CA LYS A 72 19.51 5.22 2.09
C LYS A 72 20.06 4.52 0.86
N GLU A 73 20.91 3.55 1.08
CA GLU A 73 21.51 2.75 0.02
C GLU A 73 20.53 1.66 -0.46
N PHE A 74 20.48 1.47 -1.77
CA PHE A 74 19.80 0.38 -2.44
C PHE A 74 20.77 -0.21 -3.48
N ALA A 75 20.72 -1.53 -3.65
CA ALA A 75 21.58 -2.22 -4.61
C ALA A 75 21.27 -1.82 -6.06
N ASP A 76 19.97 -1.61 -6.35
CA ASP A 76 19.50 -1.18 -7.65
C ASP A 76 18.17 -0.40 -7.57
N ARG A 77 17.70 0.03 -8.76
CA ARG A 77 16.44 0.79 -8.91
C ARG A 77 15.21 -0.01 -8.50
N TYR A 78 15.20 -1.31 -8.74
CA TYR A 78 14.05 -2.17 -8.40
C TYR A 78 13.93 -2.34 -6.90
N GLU A 79 15.03 -2.46 -6.18
CA GLU A 79 15.04 -2.50 -4.72
C GLU A 79 14.48 -1.20 -4.13
N ALA A 80 14.86 -0.05 -4.69
CA ALA A 80 14.30 1.24 -4.29
C ALA A 80 12.78 1.30 -4.53
N ILE A 81 12.30 0.84 -5.69
CA ILE A 81 10.86 0.77 -6.01
C ILE A 81 10.11 -0.15 -5.02
N ILE A 82 10.66 -1.33 -4.72
CA ILE A 82 10.08 -2.25 -3.74
C ILE A 82 9.96 -1.58 -2.38
N TRP A 83 11.03 -0.91 -1.95
CA TRP A 83 11.02 -0.20 -0.68
C TRP A 83 9.96 0.91 -0.65
N ILE A 84 9.85 1.73 -1.73
CA ILE A 84 8.82 2.76 -1.85
C ILE A 84 7.43 2.13 -1.72
N CYS A 85 7.15 1.08 -2.49
CA CYS A 85 5.84 0.42 -2.46
C CYS A 85 5.49 -0.12 -1.07
N LYS A 86 6.43 -0.80 -0.40
CA LYS A 86 6.25 -1.31 0.97
C LYS A 86 6.00 -0.19 1.98
N ASN A 87 6.78 0.89 1.90
CA ASN A 87 6.62 2.04 2.77
C ASN A 87 5.24 2.71 2.59
N GLN A 88 4.77 2.84 1.34
CA GLN A 88 3.44 3.39 1.07
C GLN A 88 2.32 2.43 1.50
N LEU A 89 2.46 1.10 1.29
CA LEU A 89 1.49 0.10 1.73
C LEU A 89 1.29 0.07 3.26
N GLY A 90 2.28 0.52 4.04
CA GLY A 90 2.17 0.71 5.48
C GLY A 90 1.28 1.89 5.91
N ARG A 91 0.85 2.76 5.01
CA ARG A 91 -0.02 3.90 5.32
C ARG A 91 -1.47 3.44 5.54
N ARG A 92 -2.17 4.08 6.49
CA ARG A 92 -3.55 3.71 6.85
C ARG A 92 -4.61 4.16 5.84
N ASN A 93 -4.37 5.27 5.13
CA ASN A 93 -5.37 5.98 4.32
C ASN A 93 -5.22 5.71 2.82
N LEU A 94 -4.91 4.47 2.43
CA LEU A 94 -4.85 4.10 1.02
C LEU A 94 -6.23 3.72 0.49
N THR A 95 -6.59 4.25 -0.68
CA THR A 95 -7.74 3.74 -1.43
C THR A 95 -7.49 2.30 -1.91
N VAL A 96 -8.55 1.60 -2.26
CA VAL A 96 -8.44 0.22 -2.78
C VAL A 96 -7.62 0.21 -4.08
N GLU A 97 -7.79 1.22 -4.92
CA GLU A 97 -7.08 1.41 -6.18
C GLU A 97 -5.60 1.71 -5.96
N GLN A 98 -5.27 2.56 -4.99
CA GLN A 98 -3.88 2.82 -4.59
C GLN A 98 -3.20 1.55 -4.08
N LYS A 99 -3.89 0.79 -3.23
CA LYS A 99 -3.35 -0.49 -2.72
C LYS A 99 -3.09 -1.48 -3.85
N LYS A 100 -4.03 -1.64 -4.79
CA LYS A 100 -3.84 -2.51 -5.97
C LYS A 100 -2.65 -2.05 -6.81
N TYR A 101 -2.54 -0.75 -7.09
CA TYR A 101 -1.46 -0.20 -7.88
C TYR A 101 -0.09 -0.47 -7.24
N LEU A 102 0.07 -0.17 -5.95
CA LEU A 102 1.32 -0.38 -5.22
C LEU A 102 1.72 -1.86 -5.14
N VAL A 103 0.76 -2.76 -4.86
CA VAL A 103 1.01 -4.20 -4.85
C VAL A 103 1.44 -4.69 -6.24
N GLY A 104 0.80 -4.20 -7.29
CA GLY A 104 1.16 -4.52 -8.68
C GLY A 104 2.58 -4.08 -9.02
N LYS A 105 2.96 -2.86 -8.64
CA LYS A 105 4.31 -2.32 -8.89
C LYS A 105 5.38 -3.01 -8.05
N GLN A 106 5.08 -3.37 -6.79
CA GLN A 106 5.98 -4.19 -5.99
C GLN A 106 6.23 -5.54 -6.66
N TYR A 107 5.17 -6.22 -7.12
CA TYR A 107 5.29 -7.52 -7.76
C TYR A 107 6.07 -7.45 -9.08
N GLU A 108 5.86 -6.42 -9.87
CA GLU A 108 6.61 -6.17 -11.11
C GLU A 108 8.11 -5.99 -10.82
N ALA A 109 8.46 -5.15 -9.83
CA ALA A 109 9.84 -4.90 -9.43
C ALA A 109 10.51 -6.16 -8.82
N GLU A 110 9.82 -6.90 -7.94
CA GLU A 110 10.36 -8.14 -7.37
C GLU A 110 10.59 -9.22 -8.44
N LYS A 111 9.77 -9.26 -9.50
CA LYS A 111 10.00 -10.17 -10.65
C LYS A 111 11.23 -9.78 -11.46
N ALA A 112 11.50 -8.48 -11.59
CA ALA A 112 12.68 -8.00 -12.31
C ALA A 112 13.98 -8.34 -11.58
N LEU A 113 13.97 -8.40 -10.24
CA LEU A 113 15.13 -8.83 -9.44
C LEU A 113 15.42 -10.34 -9.53
N VAL A 114 14.42 -11.16 -9.85
CA VAL A 114 14.65 -12.60 -10.02
C VAL A 114 15.33 -12.82 -11.37
N PRO A 115 16.60 -13.32 -11.40
CA PRO A 115 17.24 -13.64 -12.66
C PRO A 115 16.34 -14.56 -13.48
N ASN A 116 16.03 -14.13 -14.71
CA ASN A 116 15.38 -15.00 -15.67
C ASN A 116 16.39 -16.08 -16.06
N GLU A 117 16.39 -17.19 -15.36
CA GLU A 117 17.02 -18.43 -15.82
C GLU A 117 16.23 -18.95 -17.04
N LYS A 118 16.21 -18.14 -18.12
CA LYS A 118 15.76 -18.58 -19.43
C LYS A 118 16.82 -19.53 -19.96
N GLY A 119 16.62 -20.81 -19.74
CA GLY A 119 17.49 -21.84 -20.30
C GLY A 119 17.65 -23.09 -19.45
N THR A 120 17.31 -23.09 -18.18
CA THR A 120 17.34 -24.34 -17.41
C THR A 120 16.09 -25.14 -17.74
N ASN A 121 16.27 -26.05 -18.70
CA ASN A 121 15.28 -27.04 -19.08
C ASN A 121 14.85 -27.77 -17.80
N ARG A 122 13.56 -27.87 -17.54
CA ARG A 122 12.96 -28.53 -16.36
C ARG A 122 13.50 -29.96 -16.15
N TYR A 123 14.15 -30.53 -17.14
CA TYR A 123 14.77 -31.85 -17.14
C TYR A 123 16.25 -31.86 -16.71
N THR A 124 16.97 -30.74 -16.73
CA THR A 124 18.41 -30.70 -16.39
C THR A 124 18.65 -30.66 -14.87
N VAL A 125 17.64 -30.33 -14.06
CA VAL A 125 17.74 -30.30 -12.59
C VAL A 125 17.55 -31.70 -11.95
N LEU A 126 17.17 -32.71 -12.74
CA LEU A 126 16.81 -34.03 -12.21
C LEU A 126 17.97 -35.04 -12.15
N VAL A 127 19.20 -34.71 -12.55
CA VAL A 127 20.30 -35.70 -12.66
C VAL A 127 21.38 -35.52 -11.59
N GLY A 128 21.21 -34.70 -10.56
CA GLY A 128 22.30 -34.43 -9.61
C GLY A 128 21.97 -34.34 -8.12
N ALA A 129 20.74 -34.53 -7.69
CA ALA A 129 20.41 -34.34 -6.26
C ALA A 129 19.54 -35.49 -5.74
N GLN A 130 20.18 -36.56 -5.33
CA GLN A 130 19.62 -37.45 -4.32
C GLN A 130 19.72 -36.75 -2.97
N ASN A 131 18.55 -36.58 -2.31
CA ASN A 131 18.40 -36.23 -0.89
C ASN A 131 18.83 -34.83 -0.40
N GLU A 132 18.26 -33.76 -0.96
CA GLU A 132 17.96 -32.59 -0.15
C GLU A 132 16.48 -32.26 -0.33
N HIS A 133 15.76 -32.08 0.78
CA HIS A 133 14.39 -31.59 0.79
C HIS A 133 14.36 -30.34 -0.12
N GLN A 134 13.81 -30.47 -1.32
CA GLN A 134 13.55 -29.34 -2.20
C GLN A 134 12.58 -28.41 -1.45
N LEU A 135 13.13 -27.44 -0.74
CA LEU A 135 12.42 -26.25 -0.29
C LEU A 135 11.79 -25.67 -1.54
N LYS A 136 10.49 -25.96 -1.77
CA LYS A 136 9.74 -25.41 -2.90
C LYS A 136 9.92 -23.90 -2.86
N ARG A 137 10.75 -23.37 -3.77
CA ARG A 137 10.98 -21.92 -3.88
C ARG A 137 9.61 -21.24 -3.97
N GLN A 138 9.24 -20.49 -2.94
CA GLN A 138 7.96 -19.81 -2.87
C GLN A 138 7.86 -18.84 -4.05
N LYS A 139 6.77 -18.87 -4.81
CA LYS A 139 6.58 -17.95 -5.93
C LYS A 139 6.48 -16.52 -5.40
N THR A 140 7.04 -15.56 -6.12
CA THR A 140 7.02 -14.14 -5.73
C THR A 140 5.60 -13.65 -5.39
N CYS A 141 4.58 -14.07 -6.16
CA CYS A 141 3.20 -13.69 -5.85
C CYS A 141 2.67 -14.30 -4.53
N GLU A 142 3.12 -15.48 -4.14
CA GLU A 142 2.75 -16.12 -2.87
C GLU A 142 3.42 -15.43 -1.69
N LYS A 143 4.71 -15.05 -1.85
CA LYS A 143 5.46 -14.29 -0.85
C LYS A 143 4.78 -12.95 -0.56
N ILE A 144 4.52 -12.15 -1.59
CA ILE A 144 3.85 -10.85 -1.44
C ILE A 144 2.44 -11.02 -0.85
N ALA A 145 1.68 -12.03 -1.31
CA ALA A 145 0.35 -12.30 -0.79
C ALA A 145 0.35 -12.57 0.72
N THR A 146 1.31 -13.37 1.20
CA THR A 146 1.49 -13.63 2.63
C THR A 146 1.88 -12.36 3.40
N GLU A 147 2.78 -11.55 2.84
CA GLU A 147 3.26 -10.31 3.44
C GLU A 147 2.13 -9.28 3.67
N ILE A 148 1.20 -9.17 2.72
CA ILE A 148 0.10 -8.19 2.78
C ILE A 148 -1.24 -8.78 3.26
N GLY A 149 -1.29 -10.06 3.63
CA GLY A 149 -2.52 -10.74 4.03
C GLY A 149 -3.57 -10.86 2.91
N ALA A 150 -3.13 -11.12 1.67
CA ALA A 150 -3.99 -11.23 0.49
C ALA A 150 -3.83 -12.59 -0.21
N THR A 151 -4.52 -12.77 -1.33
CA THR A 151 -4.38 -13.98 -2.15
C THR A 151 -3.38 -13.79 -3.28
N PRO A 152 -2.67 -14.84 -3.75
CA PRO A 152 -1.79 -14.74 -4.92
C PRO A 152 -2.49 -14.27 -6.20
N ILE A 153 -3.79 -14.57 -6.32
CA ILE A 153 -4.63 -14.09 -7.43
C ILE A 153 -4.79 -12.56 -7.38
N PHE A 154 -4.98 -12.00 -6.17
CA PHE A 154 -5.05 -10.55 -5.98
C PHE A 154 -3.75 -9.89 -6.44
N VAL A 155 -2.58 -10.41 -6.08
CA VAL A 155 -1.27 -9.87 -6.48
C VAL A 155 -1.11 -9.83 -8.01
N ARG A 156 -1.47 -10.93 -8.71
CA ARG A 156 -1.40 -10.98 -10.18
C ARG A 156 -2.36 -9.98 -10.85
N ARG A 157 -3.62 -9.91 -10.36
CA ARG A 157 -4.60 -8.93 -10.86
C ARG A 157 -4.17 -7.49 -10.58
N SER A 158 -3.45 -7.27 -9.49
CA SER A 158 -2.87 -5.98 -9.14
C SER A 158 -1.77 -5.57 -10.12
N GLU A 159 -0.95 -6.50 -10.61
CA GLU A 159 0.03 -6.24 -11.68
C GLU A 159 -0.66 -5.83 -12.98
N GLU A 160 -1.68 -6.58 -13.41
CA GLU A 160 -2.46 -6.24 -14.61
C GLU A 160 -3.11 -4.86 -14.49
N PHE A 161 -3.65 -4.55 -13.32
CA PHE A 161 -4.21 -3.23 -13.03
C PHE A 161 -3.16 -2.13 -13.10
N ALA A 162 -1.99 -2.32 -12.46
CA ALA A 162 -0.91 -1.33 -12.47
C ALA A 162 -0.39 -1.05 -13.88
N LYS A 163 -0.19 -2.09 -14.70
CA LYS A 163 0.20 -1.95 -16.10
C LYS A 163 -0.83 -1.17 -16.92
N GLY A 164 -2.12 -1.42 -16.67
CA GLY A 164 -3.19 -0.70 -17.36
C GLY A 164 -3.26 0.77 -16.97
N VAL A 165 -3.04 1.09 -15.69
CA VAL A 165 -2.99 2.46 -15.19
C VAL A 165 -1.78 3.20 -15.74
N ASP A 166 -0.61 2.55 -15.82
CA ASP A 166 0.60 3.16 -16.41
C ASP A 166 0.42 3.42 -17.92
N ALA A 167 -0.16 2.45 -18.66
CA ALA A 167 -0.47 2.63 -20.08
C ALA A 167 -1.52 3.73 -20.33
N ALA A 168 -2.47 3.91 -19.42
CA ALA A 168 -3.45 4.98 -19.48
C ALA A 168 -2.83 6.35 -19.21
N GLU A 169 -1.90 6.43 -18.26
CA GLU A 169 -1.15 7.66 -17.95
C GLU A 169 -0.23 8.07 -19.10
N GLU A 170 0.42 7.09 -19.75
CA GLU A 170 1.25 7.32 -20.94
C GLU A 170 0.42 7.90 -22.09
N ALA A 171 -0.80 7.39 -22.28
CA ALA A 171 -1.70 7.84 -23.34
C ALA A 171 -2.36 9.20 -23.06
N VAL A 172 -2.79 9.42 -21.81
CA VAL A 172 -3.46 10.65 -21.35
C VAL A 172 -2.93 11.01 -19.97
N PRO A 173 -2.01 11.97 -19.87
CA PRO A 173 -1.44 12.42 -18.60
C PRO A 173 -2.52 12.87 -17.59
N GLY A 174 -2.33 12.51 -16.31
CA GLY A 174 -3.27 12.79 -15.23
C GLY A 174 -4.33 11.70 -15.01
N THR A 175 -4.42 10.70 -15.88
CA THR A 175 -5.37 9.58 -15.73
C THR A 175 -5.05 8.75 -14.49
N ARG A 176 -3.77 8.50 -14.19
CA ARG A 176 -3.33 7.79 -12.99
C ARG A 176 -3.89 8.44 -11.73
N GLN A 177 -3.79 9.76 -11.62
CA GLN A 177 -4.28 10.48 -10.46
C GLN A 177 -5.80 10.30 -10.29
N LYS A 178 -6.59 10.44 -11.36
CA LYS A 178 -8.04 10.27 -11.35
C LYS A 178 -8.47 8.85 -10.95
N VAL A 179 -7.74 7.84 -11.42
CA VAL A 179 -8.01 6.44 -11.06
C VAL A 179 -7.61 6.16 -9.62
N LEU A 180 -6.43 6.60 -9.17
CA LEU A 180 -5.95 6.34 -7.83
C LEU A 180 -6.67 7.15 -6.75
N SER A 181 -7.21 8.35 -7.06
CA SER A 181 -8.09 9.08 -6.16
C SER A 181 -9.47 8.44 -6.02
N GLY A 182 -9.86 7.57 -6.96
CA GLY A 182 -11.17 6.95 -7.02
C GLY A 182 -12.24 7.83 -7.69
N GLU A 183 -11.85 8.93 -8.31
CA GLU A 183 -12.73 9.76 -9.16
C GLU A 183 -13.22 8.96 -10.35
N VAL A 184 -12.32 8.24 -11.00
CA VAL A 184 -12.63 7.30 -12.08
C VAL A 184 -12.44 5.88 -11.57
N LYS A 185 -13.49 5.04 -11.69
CA LYS A 185 -13.48 3.63 -11.27
C LYS A 185 -13.57 2.71 -12.48
N PRO A 186 -12.45 2.41 -13.14
CA PRO A 186 -12.46 1.50 -14.27
C PRO A 186 -12.71 0.06 -13.80
N THR A 187 -13.40 -0.71 -14.62
CA THR A 187 -13.49 -2.15 -14.43
C THR A 187 -12.14 -2.83 -14.76
N ALA A 188 -11.92 -4.02 -14.21
CA ALA A 188 -10.71 -4.79 -14.52
C ALA A 188 -10.56 -5.07 -16.03
N ALA A 189 -11.69 -5.27 -16.75
CA ALA A 189 -11.68 -5.49 -18.19
C ALA A 189 -11.29 -4.24 -18.97
N GLU A 190 -11.81 -3.07 -18.61
CA GLU A 190 -11.47 -1.79 -19.23
C GLU A 190 -9.98 -1.47 -19.09
N ILE A 191 -9.44 -1.58 -17.88
CA ILE A 191 -8.00 -1.34 -17.63
C ILE A 191 -7.12 -2.36 -18.36
N ALA A 192 -7.50 -3.63 -18.38
CA ALA A 192 -6.77 -4.65 -19.14
C ALA A 192 -6.82 -4.41 -20.65
N SER A 193 -7.91 -3.84 -21.18
CA SER A 193 -8.00 -3.48 -22.60
C SER A 193 -7.04 -2.37 -22.97
N VAL A 194 -6.85 -1.35 -22.13
CA VAL A 194 -5.86 -0.28 -22.33
C VAL A 194 -4.44 -0.84 -22.35
N ALA A 195 -4.11 -1.74 -21.41
CA ALA A 195 -2.79 -2.36 -21.36
C ALA A 195 -2.44 -3.17 -22.63
N ARG A 196 -3.44 -3.81 -23.25
CA ARG A 196 -3.26 -4.67 -24.43
C ARG A 196 -3.37 -3.94 -25.76
N ALA A 197 -4.02 -2.77 -25.75
CA ALA A 197 -4.22 -1.98 -26.95
C ALA A 197 -2.91 -1.41 -27.49
N PRO A 198 -2.78 -1.26 -28.82
CA PRO A 198 -1.68 -0.54 -29.41
C PRO A 198 -1.70 0.94 -28.95
N PRO A 199 -0.55 1.63 -28.89
CA PRO A 199 -0.46 3.00 -28.38
C PRO A 199 -1.43 3.98 -29.03
N GLU A 200 -1.76 3.78 -30.30
CA GLU A 200 -2.65 4.63 -31.11
C GLU A 200 -4.10 4.61 -30.61
N ASP A 201 -4.57 3.45 -30.13
CA ASP A 201 -5.96 3.25 -29.68
C ASP A 201 -6.17 3.57 -28.18
N ARG A 202 -5.08 3.65 -27.41
CA ARG A 202 -5.14 3.88 -25.96
C ARG A 202 -5.88 5.17 -25.57
N PRO A 203 -5.64 6.34 -26.23
CA PRO A 203 -6.33 7.58 -25.85
C PRO A 203 -7.86 7.45 -25.95
N ALA A 204 -8.37 6.84 -27.01
CA ALA A 204 -9.81 6.66 -27.20
C ALA A 204 -10.43 5.71 -26.14
N LEU A 205 -9.68 4.70 -25.69
CA LEU A 205 -10.12 3.81 -24.62
C LEU A 205 -10.11 4.51 -23.26
N VAL A 206 -9.10 5.33 -23.00
CA VAL A 206 -9.01 6.12 -21.76
C VAL A 206 -10.14 7.15 -21.68
N GLU A 207 -10.46 7.81 -22.78
CA GLU A 207 -11.59 8.75 -22.84
C GLU A 207 -12.90 8.07 -22.48
N LYS A 208 -13.16 6.87 -23.00
CA LYS A 208 -14.34 6.05 -22.63
C LYS A 208 -14.37 5.67 -21.16
N ILE A 209 -13.23 5.40 -20.55
CA ILE A 209 -13.11 5.08 -19.14
C ILE A 209 -13.40 6.30 -18.26
N CYS A 210 -12.93 7.47 -18.68
CA CYS A 210 -13.12 8.73 -17.99
C CYS A 210 -14.50 9.36 -18.19
N ALA A 211 -15.26 8.91 -19.22
CA ALA A 211 -16.60 9.40 -19.46
C ALA A 211 -17.55 9.05 -18.29
N PRO A 212 -18.50 9.95 -17.94
CA PRO A 212 -19.48 9.68 -16.90
C PRO A 212 -20.26 8.39 -17.23
N LYS A 213 -20.15 7.37 -16.39
CA LYS A 213 -20.92 6.13 -16.57
C LYS A 213 -22.37 6.41 -16.18
N GLU A 214 -23.29 6.39 -17.14
CA GLU A 214 -24.71 6.35 -16.82
C GLU A 214 -24.99 5.18 -15.88
N THR A 215 -25.57 5.47 -14.71
CA THR A 215 -25.94 4.46 -13.73
C THR A 215 -26.97 3.53 -14.35
N LYS A 216 -26.53 2.37 -14.82
CA LYS A 216 -27.45 1.31 -15.25
C LYS A 216 -28.33 0.96 -14.06
N ARG A 217 -29.66 1.23 -14.22
CA ARG A 217 -30.70 0.82 -13.27
C ARG A 217 -30.48 -0.64 -12.88
N PRO A 218 -30.68 -1.01 -11.59
CA PRO A 218 -30.51 -2.39 -11.15
C PRO A 218 -31.44 -3.30 -11.97
N ARG A 219 -30.84 -4.26 -12.66
CA ARG A 219 -31.51 -5.29 -13.41
C ARG A 219 -32.42 -6.07 -12.47
N SER A 220 -33.74 -5.89 -12.58
CA SER A 220 -34.74 -6.66 -11.86
C SER A 220 -34.46 -8.15 -12.03
N LYS A 221 -34.32 -8.88 -10.94
CA LYS A 221 -34.20 -10.34 -10.96
C LYS A 221 -35.46 -10.91 -11.58
N SER A 222 -35.35 -11.45 -12.78
CA SER A 222 -36.41 -12.23 -13.39
C SER A 222 -36.55 -13.53 -12.59
N THR A 223 -37.67 -13.68 -11.94
CA THR A 223 -38.13 -14.92 -11.31
C THR A 223 -38.34 -15.99 -12.38
N SER A 224 -37.46 -16.99 -12.40
CA SER A 224 -37.68 -18.19 -13.20
C SER A 224 -38.61 -19.13 -12.46
N LYS A 225 -39.80 -19.30 -13.09
CA LYS A 225 -40.81 -20.38 -13.03
C LYS A 225 -40.50 -21.57 -12.12
N ALA A 226 -41.30 -21.70 -11.07
CA ALA A 226 -41.56 -22.96 -10.38
C ALA A 226 -42.44 -23.88 -11.27
N LYS A 227 -42.03 -25.14 -11.40
CA LYS A 227 -42.90 -26.22 -11.87
C LYS A 227 -43.56 -26.91 -10.68
N ASN A 228 -44.87 -26.99 -10.80
CA ASN A 228 -45.87 -27.68 -10.01
C ASN A 228 -45.54 -29.14 -9.76
N VAL A 229 -45.72 -29.61 -8.49
CA VAL A 229 -46.29 -30.92 -8.18
C VAL A 229 -47.17 -30.77 -6.95
N GLU A 230 -48.48 -31.04 -7.15
CA GLU A 230 -49.50 -31.14 -6.11
C GLU A 230 -49.38 -32.37 -5.22
N LYS A 231 -49.77 -32.26 -3.96
CA LYS A 231 -50.73 -33.04 -3.15
C LYS A 231 -50.22 -33.01 -1.68
N SER A 232 -50.95 -32.76 -0.68
CA SER A 232 -52.35 -32.85 -0.28
C SER A 232 -52.47 -32.33 1.17
N ALA A 233 -53.64 -31.89 1.51
CA ALA A 233 -54.14 -31.26 2.71
C ALA A 233 -53.82 -31.95 4.03
N THR A 234 -53.70 -31.18 5.15
CA THR A 234 -54.70 -31.17 6.24
C THR A 234 -54.37 -30.09 7.27
N SER A 235 -55.34 -29.21 7.49
CA SER A 235 -55.77 -28.40 8.66
C SER A 235 -54.86 -28.34 9.91
N THR A 236 -54.61 -27.15 10.44
CA THR A 236 -55.30 -26.53 11.59
C THR A 236 -54.61 -25.22 11.98
N THR A 237 -55.43 -24.19 12.25
CA THR A 237 -55.15 -22.83 12.72
C THR A 237 -54.97 -22.82 14.26
N PRO A 238 -54.78 -21.63 14.91
CA PRO A 238 -53.58 -20.81 15.08
C PRO A 238 -53.16 -20.72 16.56
N CYS A 239 -51.96 -20.22 16.85
CA CYS A 239 -51.72 -19.60 18.13
C CYS A 239 -50.64 -18.51 18.03
N GLU A 240 -51.05 -17.38 18.41
CA GLU A 240 -50.37 -16.14 18.68
C GLU A 240 -49.46 -16.30 19.92
N SER A 241 -48.21 -15.89 19.87
CA SER A 241 -47.57 -15.23 21.00
C SER A 241 -46.21 -14.62 20.62
N GLN A 242 -46.13 -13.37 20.92
CA GLN A 242 -44.96 -12.48 20.92
C GLN A 242 -43.89 -13.05 21.89
N ALA A 243 -42.64 -13.02 21.46
CA ALA A 243 -41.49 -13.09 22.36
C ALA A 243 -40.38 -12.18 21.84
N GLU A 244 -40.12 -11.12 22.58
CA GLU A 244 -38.97 -10.23 22.44
C GLU A 244 -37.66 -11.00 22.68
N PRO A 245 -36.52 -10.61 22.02
CA PRO A 245 -35.23 -11.21 22.32
C PRO A 245 -34.68 -10.71 23.66
N PRO A 246 -33.92 -11.53 24.41
CA PRO A 246 -33.43 -11.17 25.73
C PRO A 246 -32.29 -10.13 25.66
N VAL A 247 -32.41 -9.12 26.47
CA VAL A 247 -31.37 -8.14 26.80
C VAL A 247 -30.28 -8.87 27.60
N ILE A 248 -29.07 -8.92 27.07
CA ILE A 248 -27.88 -9.41 27.78
C ILE A 248 -27.29 -8.22 28.53
N GLU A 249 -27.46 -8.20 29.83
CA GLU A 249 -26.76 -7.30 30.77
C GLU A 249 -25.26 -7.68 30.79
N VAL A 250 -24.39 -6.71 30.47
CA VAL A 250 -22.96 -6.81 30.61
C VAL A 250 -22.57 -6.35 32.00
N PRO A 251 -21.89 -7.15 32.83
CA PRO A 251 -21.41 -6.71 34.14
C PRO A 251 -20.33 -5.66 34.02
N SER A 252 -20.46 -4.59 34.79
CA SER A 252 -19.47 -3.53 34.94
C SER A 252 -18.17 -4.09 35.52
N GLU A 253 -17.13 -4.30 34.69
CA GLU A 253 -15.80 -4.60 35.20
C GLU A 253 -15.01 -3.32 35.48
N GLN A 254 -14.44 -3.33 36.65
CA GLN A 254 -13.70 -2.30 37.33
C GLN A 254 -12.46 -1.86 36.51
N ILE A 255 -12.30 -0.55 36.40
CA ILE A 255 -11.07 0.08 35.88
C ILE A 255 -9.94 -0.23 36.85
N VAL A 256 -9.05 -1.14 36.45
CA VAL A 256 -7.77 -1.38 37.15
C VAL A 256 -6.72 -0.42 36.60
N GLN A 257 -6.30 0.53 37.42
CA GLN A 257 -5.20 1.43 37.11
C GLN A 257 -3.86 0.63 37.04
N PRO A 258 -2.98 0.91 36.06
CA PRO A 258 -1.67 0.24 36.02
C PRO A 258 -0.76 0.73 37.16
N LYS A 259 -0.30 -0.20 37.98
CA LYS A 259 0.72 0.03 39.01
C LYS A 259 2.02 0.50 38.34
N GLN A 260 2.47 1.69 38.73
CA GLN A 260 3.79 2.23 38.38
C GLN A 260 4.91 1.34 38.96
N ASN A 261 5.73 0.76 38.08
CA ASN A 261 6.93 0.02 38.48
C ASN A 261 8.01 1.00 38.95
N GLN A 262 8.13 1.16 40.28
CA GLN A 262 9.18 1.96 40.92
C GLN A 262 10.55 1.28 40.97
N THR A 263 10.72 0.12 40.37
CA THR A 263 11.96 -0.68 40.51
C THR A 263 13.08 -0.28 39.54
N ALA A 264 12.76 0.48 38.46
CA ALA A 264 13.78 0.86 37.47
C ALA A 264 14.65 2.09 37.84
N LEU A 265 14.18 2.92 38.78
CA LEU A 265 14.93 4.15 39.19
C LEU A 265 15.95 3.95 40.30
N GLN A 266 15.92 2.83 41.03
CA GLN A 266 16.90 2.55 42.08
C GLN A 266 18.19 1.96 41.54
N THR A 267 18.20 1.29 40.40
CA THR A 267 19.38 0.67 39.79
C THR A 267 20.34 1.70 39.17
N ILE A 268 19.85 2.84 38.73
CA ILE A 268 20.70 3.88 38.13
C ILE A 268 21.42 4.74 39.19
N ARG A 269 20.86 4.87 40.38
CA ARG A 269 21.51 5.61 41.47
C ARG A 269 22.67 4.88 42.15
N SER A 270 22.72 3.56 42.11
CA SER A 270 23.78 2.77 42.72
C SER A 270 25.06 2.65 41.87
N LEU A 271 24.98 2.95 40.55
CA LEU A 271 26.13 2.92 39.65
C LEU A 271 26.89 4.24 39.56
N SER A 272 26.30 5.36 39.97
CA SER A 272 26.96 6.68 39.97
C SER A 272 27.84 6.95 41.20
N ALA A 273 27.75 6.13 42.26
CA ALA A 273 28.49 6.33 43.51
C ALA A 273 29.83 5.55 43.59
N LYS A 274 30.18 4.74 42.58
CA LYS A 274 31.40 3.91 42.60
C LYS A 274 32.56 4.39 41.72
N ASN A 275 32.43 5.46 40.98
CA ASN A 275 33.53 6.01 40.15
C ASN A 275 34.02 7.38 40.67
N GLY A 276 34.35 7.43 41.96
CA GLY A 276 35.13 8.51 42.55
C GLY A 276 36.59 8.09 42.63
N ILE A 277 37.41 8.49 41.70
CA ILE A 277 38.89 8.40 41.71
C ILE A 277 39.36 9.81 41.42
N GLY A 278 39.88 10.56 42.36
CA GLY A 278 41.27 10.51 42.84
C GLY A 278 42.02 11.59 42.07
N ARG A 279 41.91 12.89 42.52
CA ARG A 279 42.86 13.95 42.12
C ARG A 279 44.17 13.65 42.88
N THR A 280 45.27 13.52 42.17
CA THR A 280 46.61 13.74 42.72
C THR A 280 47.23 14.92 41.99
N SER A 281 47.62 15.87 42.79
CA SER A 281 48.44 17.04 42.48
C SER A 281 49.89 16.60 42.22
N SER A 282 50.53 17.12 41.23
CA SER A 282 51.88 17.69 41.21
C SER A 282 52.12 18.42 39.91
#